data_03473de2b66eba15e7744b01098abfad
#
_entry.id   03473de2b66eba15e7744b01098abfad
#
_cell.length_a   1.000
_cell.length_b   1.000
_cell.length_c   1.000
_cell.angle_alpha   90.00
_cell.angle_beta   90.00
_cell.angle_gamma   90.00
#
_symmetry.space_group_name_H-M   'P 1'
#
loop_
_entity.id
_entity.type
_entity.pdbx_description
1 polymer ?
#
loop_
_entity_poly.entity_id
_entity_poly.type
_entity_poly.pdbx_seq_one_letter_code
_entity_poly.pdbx_strand_id
1 'polypeptide(L)'
;MNYKEAERLAGIWLESNRHIIIARNYRIGRSEVDVISLTGECLYLTEVKYRTSAVELLEDLLDQRQINRIIRAGSPLLQRYKATELKMILLHYSGNSKEPKVFHVNID
;
A
#
# COMPACT_ATOMS: atom_id res chain seq x y z
N MET A 1 14.99 -6.77 -11.20
CA MET A 1 13.71 -6.15 -10.80
C MET A 1 13.94 -4.68 -10.47
N ASN A 2 12.91 -3.87 -10.55
CA ASN A 2 12.94 -2.46 -10.19
C ASN A 2 11.60 -2.08 -9.53
N TYR A 3 11.48 -0.83 -9.11
CA TYR A 3 10.27 -0.33 -8.43
C TYR A 3 9.01 -0.50 -9.30
N LYS A 4 9.11 -0.22 -10.60
CA LYS A 4 7.97 -0.32 -11.51
C LYS A 4 7.46 -1.76 -11.61
N GLU A 5 8.36 -2.72 -11.65
CA GLU A 5 8.01 -4.14 -11.63
C GLU A 5 7.39 -4.53 -10.29
N ALA A 6 7.92 -3.99 -9.19
CA ALA A 6 7.35 -4.22 -7.85
C ALA A 6 5.91 -3.70 -7.78
N GLU A 7 5.64 -2.53 -8.34
CA GLU A 7 4.26 -2.00 -8.39
C GLU A 7 3.33 -2.91 -9.17
N ARG A 8 3.79 -3.45 -10.30
CA ARG A 8 3.01 -4.38 -11.10
C ARG A 8 2.69 -5.65 -10.32
N LEU A 9 3.70 -6.22 -9.66
CA LEU A 9 3.54 -7.41 -8.84
C LEU A 9 2.63 -7.17 -7.64
N ALA A 10 2.68 -5.97 -7.07
CA ALA A 10 1.81 -5.61 -5.94
C ALA A 10 0.34 -5.68 -6.35
N GLY A 11 0.00 -5.18 -7.53
CA GLY A 11 -1.37 -5.29 -8.04
C GLY A 11 -1.82 -6.74 -8.19
N ILE A 12 -0.96 -7.59 -8.75
CA ILE A 12 -1.24 -9.01 -8.91
C ILE A 12 -1.43 -9.67 -7.55
N TRP A 13 -0.55 -9.37 -6.59
CA TRP A 13 -0.63 -9.92 -5.25
C TRP A 13 -1.94 -9.55 -4.57
N LEU A 14 -2.33 -8.27 -4.67
CA LEU A 14 -3.58 -7.80 -4.07
C LEU A 14 -4.78 -8.53 -4.69
N GLU A 15 -4.85 -8.62 -6.00
CA GLU A 15 -5.95 -9.33 -6.68
C GLU A 15 -5.98 -10.81 -6.32
N SER A 16 -4.82 -11.44 -6.19
CA SER A 16 -4.72 -12.84 -5.76
C SER A 16 -5.22 -13.03 -4.32
N ASN A 17 -5.18 -11.98 -3.51
CA ASN A 17 -5.68 -11.99 -2.15
C ASN A 17 -7.07 -11.37 -2.02
N ARG A 18 -7.83 -11.39 -3.11
CA ARG A 18 -9.24 -10.99 -3.17
C ARG A 18 -9.48 -9.50 -2.96
N HIS A 19 -8.48 -8.67 -3.26
CA HIS A 19 -8.69 -7.23 -3.29
C HIS A 19 -9.23 -6.80 -4.65
N ILE A 20 -10.13 -5.84 -4.63
CA ILE A 20 -10.58 -5.14 -5.83
C ILE A 20 -9.82 -3.82 -5.87
N ILE A 21 -8.98 -3.63 -6.88
CA ILE A 21 -8.19 -2.40 -7.02
C ILE A 21 -9.12 -1.30 -7.53
N ILE A 22 -9.19 -0.18 -6.80
CA ILE A 22 -10.04 0.95 -7.16
C ILE A 22 -9.24 2.16 -7.66
N ALA A 23 -7.96 2.25 -7.33
CA ALA A 23 -7.11 3.32 -7.82
C ALA A 23 -5.63 2.94 -7.70
N ARG A 24 -4.82 3.49 -8.61
CA ARG A 24 -3.37 3.38 -8.58
C ARG A 24 -2.77 4.77 -8.65
N ASN A 25 -1.67 4.98 -7.94
CA ASN A 25 -0.98 6.26 -7.92
C ASN A 25 -1.95 7.41 -7.63
N TYR A 26 -2.77 7.19 -6.60
CA TYR A 26 -3.81 8.13 -6.22
C TYR A 26 -3.18 9.32 -5.50
N ARG A 27 -3.38 10.52 -6.03
CA ARG A 27 -2.73 11.71 -5.52
C ARG A 27 -3.77 12.75 -5.08
N ILE A 28 -3.57 13.28 -3.87
CA ILE A 28 -4.30 14.43 -3.36
C ILE A 28 -3.25 15.41 -2.85
N GLY A 29 -3.09 16.57 -3.51
CA GLY A 29 -2.07 17.53 -3.17
C GLY A 29 -0.69 16.92 -3.29
N ARG A 30 0.05 16.89 -2.18
CA ARG A 30 1.38 16.28 -2.11
C ARG A 30 1.37 14.85 -1.60
N SER A 31 0.18 14.33 -1.31
CA SER A 31 0.02 12.98 -0.79
C SER A 31 -0.28 12.03 -1.92
N GLU A 32 0.34 10.85 -1.88
CA GLU A 32 0.13 9.82 -2.90
C GLU A 32 0.00 8.47 -2.24
N VAL A 33 -0.92 7.64 -2.76
CA VAL A 33 -1.09 6.26 -2.35
C VAL A 33 -0.84 5.39 -3.58
N ASP A 34 0.08 4.43 -3.48
CA ASP A 34 0.46 3.61 -4.62
C ASP A 34 -0.70 2.77 -5.14
N VAL A 35 -1.44 2.11 -4.24
CA VAL A 35 -2.62 1.32 -4.62
C VAL A 35 -3.68 1.47 -3.55
N ILE A 36 -4.92 1.70 -3.99
CA ILE A 36 -6.08 1.69 -3.11
C ILE A 36 -6.97 0.54 -3.55
N SER A 37 -7.40 -0.27 -2.59
CA SER A 37 -8.20 -1.45 -2.89
C SER A 37 -9.26 -1.69 -1.82
N LEU A 38 -10.24 -2.52 -2.19
CA LEU A 38 -11.29 -2.96 -1.28
C LEU A 38 -11.26 -4.47 -1.14
N THR A 39 -11.44 -4.94 0.07
CA THR A 39 -11.74 -6.34 0.32
C THR A 39 -12.79 -6.39 1.42
N GLY A 40 -13.99 -6.90 1.08
CA GLY A 40 -15.14 -6.79 1.98
C GLY A 40 -15.44 -5.33 2.26
N GLU A 41 -15.52 -4.98 3.54
CA GLU A 41 -15.81 -3.61 3.99
C GLU A 41 -14.54 -2.83 4.36
N CYS A 42 -13.38 -3.40 4.06
CA CYS A 42 -12.09 -2.78 4.38
C CYS A 42 -11.53 -2.04 3.17
N LEU A 43 -11.18 -0.78 3.38
CA LEU A 43 -10.42 -0.01 2.41
C LEU A 43 -8.95 -0.12 2.77
N TYR A 44 -8.15 -0.61 1.82
CA TYR A 44 -6.71 -0.79 2.01
C TYR A 44 -5.92 0.28 1.27
N LEU A 45 -5.01 0.90 2.00
CA LEU A 45 -4.02 1.80 1.43
C LEU A 45 -2.71 1.02 1.39
N THR A 46 -2.18 0.81 0.20
CA THR A 46 -0.97 0.01 0.01
C THR A 46 0.16 0.88 -0.51
N GLU A 47 1.27 0.86 0.21
CA GLU A 47 2.52 1.46 -0.23
C GLU A 47 3.45 0.35 -0.72
N VAL A 48 4.11 0.58 -1.85
CA VAL A 48 5.03 -0.38 -2.45
C VAL A 48 6.44 0.15 -2.32
N LYS A 49 7.36 -0.67 -1.80
CA LYS A 49 8.77 -0.31 -1.66
C LYS A 49 9.63 -1.40 -2.28
N TYR A 50 10.62 -0.96 -3.04
CA TYR A 50 11.63 -1.84 -3.61
C TYR A 50 13.01 -1.46 -3.09
N ARG A 51 13.79 -2.47 -2.72
CA ARG A 51 15.21 -2.33 -2.36
C ARG A 51 15.98 -3.48 -2.98
N THR A 52 17.26 -3.27 -3.25
CA THR A 52 18.10 -4.34 -3.77
C THR A 52 18.32 -5.44 -2.75
N SER A 53 18.31 -5.09 -1.46
CA SER A 53 18.43 -6.05 -0.36
C SER A 53 17.21 -5.95 0.55
N ALA A 54 16.91 -7.06 1.23
CA ALA A 54 15.77 -7.10 2.15
C ALA A 54 15.98 -6.13 3.31
N VAL A 55 14.88 -5.47 3.72
CA VAL A 55 14.83 -4.56 4.86
C VAL A 55 13.94 -5.21 5.92
N GLU A 56 14.45 -5.29 7.15
CA GLU A 56 13.79 -6.02 8.22
C GLU A 56 12.76 -5.19 8.98
N LEU A 57 12.99 -3.88 9.10
CA LEU A 57 12.16 -3.01 9.92
C LEU A 57 11.34 -2.06 9.05
N LEU A 58 10.04 -1.98 9.36
CA LEU A 58 9.12 -1.09 8.66
C LEU A 58 9.60 0.37 8.70
N GLU A 59 10.13 0.81 9.84
CA GLU A 59 10.60 2.19 10.04
C GLU A 59 11.75 2.58 9.11
N ASP A 60 12.48 1.60 8.55
CA ASP A 60 13.52 1.86 7.57
C ASP A 60 12.97 2.02 6.16
N LEU A 61 11.70 1.71 5.96
CA LEU A 61 11.01 1.83 4.68
C LEU A 61 10.02 2.99 4.64
N LEU A 62 9.44 3.33 5.77
CA LEU A 62 8.31 4.25 5.83
C LEU A 62 8.34 5.01 7.16
N ASP A 63 8.36 6.33 7.11
CA ASP A 63 8.34 7.15 8.33
C ASP A 63 6.91 7.62 8.65
N GLN A 64 6.73 8.19 9.84
CA GLN A 64 5.43 8.61 10.32
C GLN A 64 4.81 9.72 9.45
N ARG A 65 5.63 10.59 8.87
CA ARG A 65 5.12 11.65 7.99
C ARG A 65 4.49 11.07 6.73
N GLN A 66 5.13 10.06 6.15
CA GLN A 66 4.61 9.35 4.97
C GLN A 66 3.31 8.63 5.32
N ILE A 67 3.28 7.95 6.46
CA ILE A 67 2.07 7.27 6.95
C ILE A 67 0.92 8.27 7.05
N ASN A 68 1.16 9.40 7.70
CA ASN A 68 0.14 10.43 7.90
C ASN A 68 -0.37 10.99 6.57
N ARG A 69 0.51 11.20 5.60
CA ARG A 69 0.12 11.70 4.27
C ARG A 69 -0.75 10.69 3.54
N ILE A 70 -0.39 9.42 3.61
CA ILE A 70 -1.13 8.34 2.94
C ILE A 70 -2.52 8.22 3.55
N ILE A 71 -2.63 8.23 4.87
CA ILE A 71 -3.91 8.18 5.57
C ILE A 71 -4.76 9.39 5.21
N ARG A 72 -4.16 10.59 5.19
CA ARG A 72 -4.87 11.82 4.85
C ARG A 72 -5.43 11.78 3.43
N ALA A 73 -4.68 11.19 2.50
CA ALA A 73 -5.14 11.04 1.12
C ALA A 73 -6.27 10.02 1.00
N GLY A 74 -6.18 8.93 1.75
CA GLY A 74 -7.09 7.79 1.59
C GLY A 74 -8.34 7.83 2.45
N SER A 75 -8.27 8.40 3.66
CA SER A 75 -9.38 8.30 4.60
C SER A 75 -10.71 8.88 4.11
N PRO A 76 -10.76 9.96 3.29
CA PRO A 76 -12.05 10.43 2.74
C PRO A 76 -12.75 9.40 1.86
N LEU A 77 -12.02 8.43 1.33
CA LEU A 77 -12.60 7.40 0.47
C LEU A 77 -13.43 6.37 1.24
N LEU A 78 -13.28 6.30 2.56
CA LEU A 78 -14.11 5.42 3.39
C LEU A 78 -15.59 5.69 3.14
N GLN A 79 -15.99 6.96 3.21
CA GLN A 79 -17.38 7.35 2.99
C GLN A 79 -17.79 7.11 1.55
N ARG A 80 -16.95 7.48 0.60
CA ARG A 80 -17.25 7.34 -0.82
C ARG A 80 -17.53 5.90 -1.23
N TYR A 81 -16.76 4.95 -0.68
CA TYR A 81 -16.88 3.53 -1.01
C TYR A 81 -17.64 2.73 0.05
N LYS A 82 -18.21 3.43 1.03
CA LYS A 82 -19.00 2.81 2.11
C LYS A 82 -18.21 1.73 2.85
N ALA A 83 -16.92 1.95 3.01
CA ALA A 83 -16.06 1.07 3.79
C ALA A 83 -16.17 1.42 5.27
N THR A 84 -16.09 0.41 6.12
CA THR A 84 -16.20 0.58 7.58
C THR A 84 -14.84 0.57 8.27
N GLU A 85 -13.81 0.04 7.62
CA GLU A 85 -12.46 -0.03 8.16
C GLU A 85 -11.44 0.49 7.18
N LEU A 86 -10.46 1.18 7.71
CA LEU A 86 -9.29 1.63 6.96
C LEU A 86 -8.09 0.84 7.45
N LYS A 87 -7.37 0.22 6.53
CA LYS A 87 -6.13 -0.49 6.82
C LYS A 87 -5.03 -0.03 5.90
N MET A 88 -3.80 -0.08 6.39
CA MET A 88 -2.64 0.28 5.61
C MET A 88 -1.63 -0.86 5.66
N ILE A 89 -1.12 -1.22 4.50
CA ILE A 89 -0.05 -2.21 4.39
C ILE A 89 1.07 -1.65 3.52
N LEU A 90 2.27 -2.18 3.76
CA LEU A 90 3.40 -1.92 2.91
C LEU A 90 3.85 -3.26 2.33
N LEU A 91 3.98 -3.31 1.00
CA LEU A 91 4.50 -4.47 0.30
C LEU A 91 5.95 -4.18 -0.09
N HIS A 92 6.87 -4.88 0.55
CA HIS A 92 8.30 -4.72 0.31
C HIS A 92 8.82 -5.84 -0.58
N TYR A 93 9.33 -5.44 -1.74
CA TYR A 93 10.01 -6.34 -2.67
C TYR A 93 11.50 -6.10 -2.58
N SER A 94 12.30 -7.17 -2.62
CA SER A 94 13.75 -7.06 -2.57
C SER A 94 14.43 -8.01 -3.54
N GLY A 95 15.55 -7.57 -4.08
CA GLY A 95 16.34 -8.36 -5.04
C GLY A 95 15.51 -8.71 -6.26
N ASN A 96 15.42 -9.99 -6.58
CA ASN A 96 14.62 -10.51 -7.68
C ASN A 96 13.43 -11.36 -7.19
N SER A 97 13.10 -11.29 -5.91
CA SER A 97 11.98 -12.04 -5.35
C SER A 97 10.67 -11.43 -5.84
N LYS A 98 9.76 -12.28 -6.31
CA LYS A 98 8.43 -11.87 -6.75
C LYS A 98 7.39 -11.91 -5.63
N GLU A 99 7.79 -12.40 -4.46
CA GLU A 99 6.93 -12.45 -3.29
C GLU A 99 7.23 -11.27 -2.37
N PRO A 100 6.23 -10.51 -1.94
CA PRO A 100 6.47 -9.38 -1.06
C PRO A 100 6.60 -9.83 0.39
N LYS A 101 7.37 -9.05 1.15
CA LYS A 101 7.26 -9.06 2.60
C LYS A 101 6.15 -8.06 2.95
N VAL A 102 5.15 -8.52 3.70
CA VAL A 102 3.98 -7.70 4.04
C VAL A 102 4.17 -7.11 5.42
N PHE A 103 4.12 -5.78 5.51
CA PHE A 103 4.10 -5.09 6.79
C PHE A 103 2.70 -4.52 7.02
N HIS A 104 2.13 -4.81 8.15
CA HIS A 104 0.87 -4.19 8.58
C HIS A 104 1.22 -2.91 9.34
N VAL A 105 0.71 -1.79 8.86
CA VAL A 105 1.02 -0.49 9.45
C VAL A 105 -0.02 -0.15 10.49
N ASN A 106 0.43 0.17 11.70
CA ASN A 106 -0.47 0.62 12.75
C ASN A 106 -0.83 2.09 12.48
N ILE A 107 -2.11 2.36 12.31
CA ILE A 107 -2.62 3.70 11.98
C ILE A 107 -3.48 4.32 13.08
N ASP A 108 -3.54 3.67 14.22
CA ASP A 108 -4.31 4.19 15.37
C ASP A 108 -3.54 5.27 16.14
#